data_531dba98b8af92236f0f5ff83e04d00e
#
_entry.id   531dba98b8af92236f0f5ff83e04d00e
#
_cell.length_a   1.000
_cell.length_b   1.000
_cell.length_c   1.000
_cell.angle_alpha   90.00
_cell.angle_beta   90.00
_cell.angle_gamma   90.00
#
_symmetry.space_group_name_H-M   'P 1'
#
loop_
_entity.id
_entity.type
_entity.pdbx_description
1 polymer ?
#
loop_
_entity_poly.entity_id
_entity_poly.type
_entity_poly.pdbx_seq_one_letter_code
_entity_poly.pdbx_strand_id
1 'polypeptide(L)'
;MTLSRRVLLALAAAVVLTALPSCNRDSGKIKIAVVTNNPEDFWTICEKGAKDAADKHGVELLFRRPDKPDPGLQLNILNELVAKGANGIAVSVIDPENQTPDLKRIAGQTNLITMDNDATESGRLCYIGTDNYEAGKAAGRLVKEAMPQGGTVAVFVGQITPINARLRVQGVFDELAGQKDAKGPTLGKYTLFKNEAITDNGQRAICLDNAKDALAKLAGTPNVCMVGLWAYNPPAILGAVKSKDLAGKVKIVGFDEDSATLSAIDAGEIYATVVQDPYNFGYKSVEVLAEAAKSGDKAALANNPVRNIPYRVIMKEAAKDPATGADRLAVGSFRTELNRLMGK
;
A
#
# COMPACT_ATOMS: atom_id res chain seq x y z
N MET A 1 -90.78 13.25 -9.51
CA MET A 1 -90.02 12.90 -8.27
C MET A 1 -88.56 13.25 -8.50
N THR A 2 -88.19 14.41 -7.97
CA THR A 2 -86.86 15.04 -8.11
C THR A 2 -85.95 14.57 -6.99
N LEU A 3 -84.88 13.79 -7.26
CA LEU A 3 -83.85 13.49 -6.31
C LEU A 3 -82.73 14.53 -6.43
N SER A 4 -82.38 15.05 -5.31
CA SER A 4 -81.61 16.24 -5.05
C SER A 4 -80.14 16.13 -5.42
N ARG A 5 -79.57 17.17 -6.03
CA ARG A 5 -78.23 17.45 -6.44
C ARG A 5 -77.21 17.65 -5.26
N ARG A 6 -77.44 17.11 -4.09
CA ARG A 6 -76.65 17.41 -2.87
C ARG A 6 -75.75 16.26 -2.34
N VAL A 7 -75.66 15.13 -3.03
CA VAL A 7 -74.86 13.95 -2.53
C VAL A 7 -73.59 13.69 -3.33
N LEU A 8 -73.25 14.47 -4.34
CA LEU A 8 -72.10 14.27 -5.21
C LEU A 8 -70.85 15.16 -4.93
N LEU A 9 -70.82 15.89 -3.80
CA LEU A 9 -69.71 16.80 -3.45
C LEU A 9 -68.97 16.43 -2.19
N ALA A 10 -69.14 15.19 -1.66
CA ALA A 10 -68.51 14.75 -0.41
C ALA A 10 -67.43 13.62 -0.59
N LEU A 11 -67.02 13.24 -1.82
CA LEU A 11 -66.10 12.14 -2.08
C LEU A 11 -64.85 12.54 -2.89
N ALA A 12 -64.55 13.82 -3.04
CA ALA A 12 -63.36 14.32 -3.78
C ALA A 12 -62.28 14.97 -2.92
N ALA A 13 -62.30 14.77 -1.60
CA ALA A 13 -61.38 15.46 -0.66
C ALA A 13 -60.51 14.54 0.19
N ALA A 14 -60.20 13.31 -0.25
CA ALA A 14 -59.45 12.36 0.60
C ALA A 14 -58.39 11.53 -0.13
N VAL A 15 -57.72 12.04 -1.18
CA VAL A 15 -56.52 11.40 -1.72
C VAL A 15 -55.50 12.47 -2.16
N VAL A 16 -55.05 13.29 -1.23
CA VAL A 16 -53.83 14.07 -1.35
C VAL A 16 -53.12 13.93 -0.01
N LEU A 17 -52.60 12.75 0.26
CA LEU A 17 -51.66 12.56 1.35
C LEU A 17 -50.48 11.70 0.89
N THR A 18 -49.32 12.36 0.97
CA THR A 18 -48.03 11.82 1.27
C THR A 18 -47.34 11.01 0.17
N ALA A 19 -46.94 11.68 -0.91
CA ALA A 19 -45.61 11.48 -1.40
C ALA A 19 -44.70 12.47 -0.65
N LEU A 20 -44.43 12.21 0.64
CA LEU A 20 -43.23 12.80 1.26
C LEU A 20 -42.04 12.23 0.51
N PRO A 21 -41.20 13.07 -0.11
CA PRO A 21 -39.91 12.58 -0.54
C PRO A 21 -39.25 12.00 0.73
N SER A 22 -38.91 10.73 0.70
CA SER A 22 -37.98 10.15 1.64
C SER A 22 -36.67 10.93 1.43
N CYS A 23 -36.57 12.08 2.09
CA CYS A 23 -35.30 12.71 2.31
C CYS A 23 -34.49 11.67 3.06
N ASN A 24 -33.65 10.94 2.32
CA ASN A 24 -32.52 10.25 2.86
C ASN A 24 -31.76 11.34 3.63
N ARG A 25 -32.02 11.47 4.92
CA ARG A 25 -31.30 12.42 5.78
C ARG A 25 -29.86 12.02 5.69
N ASP A 26 -29.10 12.71 4.84
CA ASP A 26 -27.65 12.71 4.94
C ASP A 26 -27.36 12.93 6.43
N SER A 27 -26.65 12.01 7.05
CA SER A 27 -26.50 11.94 8.52
C SER A 27 -25.81 13.19 9.09
N GLY A 28 -25.42 14.14 8.26
CA GLY A 28 -24.62 15.30 8.62
C GLY A 28 -23.22 14.94 9.09
N LYS A 29 -22.86 13.64 9.09
CA LYS A 29 -21.53 13.18 9.46
C LYS A 29 -20.51 13.51 8.37
N ILE A 30 -19.34 13.93 8.82
CA ILE A 30 -18.16 14.07 7.95
C ILE A 30 -17.85 12.70 7.36
N LYS A 31 -17.75 12.63 6.01
CA LYS A 31 -17.41 11.42 5.25
C LYS A 31 -15.96 11.46 4.84
N ILE A 32 -15.18 10.49 5.29
CA ILE A 32 -13.78 10.33 4.90
C ILE A 32 -13.63 9.05 4.10
N ALA A 33 -13.06 9.16 2.91
CA ALA A 33 -12.82 8.03 2.02
C ALA A 33 -11.36 7.59 2.06
N VAL A 34 -11.15 6.27 1.95
CA VAL A 34 -9.83 5.65 1.77
C VAL A 34 -9.94 4.73 0.55
N VAL A 35 -9.07 4.95 -0.45
CA VAL A 35 -9.06 4.21 -1.71
C VAL A 35 -7.71 3.57 -1.92
N THR A 36 -7.70 2.24 -2.04
CA THR A 36 -6.47 1.46 -2.24
C THR A 36 -6.10 1.35 -3.72
N ASN A 37 -4.93 0.77 -4.01
CA ASN A 37 -4.46 0.58 -5.38
C ASN A 37 -4.71 -0.86 -5.92
N ASN A 38 -5.10 -1.79 -5.03
CA ASN A 38 -5.37 -3.19 -5.38
C ASN A 38 -6.22 -3.86 -4.28
N PRO A 39 -6.70 -5.12 -4.45
CA PRO A 39 -7.51 -5.82 -3.46
C PRO A 39 -6.73 -6.61 -2.40
N GLU A 40 -5.39 -6.59 -2.39
CA GLU A 40 -4.53 -7.46 -1.55
C GLU A 40 -4.78 -7.33 -0.04
N ASP A 41 -4.45 -8.39 0.70
CA ASP A 41 -4.65 -8.50 2.16
C ASP A 41 -3.88 -7.44 2.98
N PHE A 42 -2.79 -6.89 2.45
CA PHE A 42 -2.09 -5.73 2.99
C PHE A 42 -3.05 -4.62 3.41
N TRP A 43 -4.08 -4.37 2.61
CA TRP A 43 -5.08 -3.33 2.87
C TRP A 43 -6.07 -3.66 3.98
N THR A 44 -6.13 -4.89 4.45
CA THR A 44 -6.96 -5.27 5.60
C THR A 44 -6.46 -4.65 6.90
N ILE A 45 -5.14 -4.54 7.05
CA ILE A 45 -4.50 -3.89 8.20
C ILE A 45 -4.72 -2.37 8.13
N CYS A 46 -4.61 -1.78 6.92
CA CYS A 46 -4.91 -0.36 6.69
C CYS A 46 -6.38 -0.03 6.99
N GLU A 47 -7.30 -0.88 6.56
CA GLU A 47 -8.74 -0.71 6.83
C GLU A 47 -9.04 -0.75 8.34
N LYS A 48 -8.38 -1.62 9.10
CA LYS A 48 -8.50 -1.66 10.57
C LYS A 48 -8.08 -0.33 11.19
N GLY A 49 -6.92 0.22 10.79
CA GLY A 49 -6.47 1.53 11.28
C GLY A 49 -7.42 2.67 10.89
N ALA A 50 -7.92 2.65 9.65
CA ALA A 50 -8.89 3.64 9.18
C ALA A 50 -10.22 3.58 9.97
N LYS A 51 -10.72 2.37 10.30
CA LYS A 51 -11.92 2.17 11.13
C LYS A 51 -11.71 2.71 12.55
N ASP A 52 -10.60 2.39 13.19
CA ASP A 52 -10.30 2.85 14.54
C ASP A 52 -10.22 4.38 14.62
N ALA A 53 -9.62 5.02 13.61
CA ALA A 53 -9.59 6.47 13.53
C ALA A 53 -10.98 7.07 13.25
N ALA A 54 -11.78 6.45 12.37
CA ALA A 54 -13.13 6.90 12.09
C ALA A 54 -14.02 6.85 13.33
N ASP A 55 -13.94 5.78 14.11
CA ASP A 55 -14.67 5.63 15.37
C ASP A 55 -14.23 6.69 16.39
N LYS A 56 -12.91 6.87 16.56
CA LYS A 56 -12.35 7.90 17.47
C LYS A 56 -12.78 9.31 17.12
N HIS A 57 -12.80 9.64 15.83
CA HIS A 57 -13.14 10.98 15.36
C HIS A 57 -14.63 11.17 15.06
N GLY A 58 -15.48 10.13 15.17
CA GLY A 58 -16.91 10.17 14.93
C GLY A 58 -17.28 10.52 13.49
N VAL A 59 -16.49 10.06 12.51
CA VAL A 59 -16.71 10.29 11.08
C VAL A 59 -17.24 9.01 10.40
N GLU A 60 -17.86 9.16 9.22
CA GLU A 60 -18.24 8.03 8.37
C GLU A 60 -17.05 7.63 7.49
N LEU A 61 -16.63 6.35 7.55
CA LEU A 61 -15.58 5.82 6.72
C LEU A 61 -16.14 5.18 5.45
N LEU A 62 -15.62 5.59 4.29
CA LEU A 62 -15.89 5.01 2.99
C LEU A 62 -14.61 4.30 2.47
N PHE A 63 -14.37 3.08 2.92
CA PHE A 63 -13.20 2.31 2.47
C PHE A 63 -13.52 1.59 1.15
N ARG A 64 -12.67 1.75 0.12
CA ARG A 64 -12.84 1.17 -1.21
C ARG A 64 -11.57 0.54 -1.73
N ARG A 65 -11.70 -0.66 -2.30
CA ARG A 65 -10.63 -1.39 -2.99
C ARG A 65 -11.07 -1.62 -4.43
N PRO A 66 -10.26 -1.27 -5.45
CA PRO A 66 -10.53 -1.72 -6.82
C PRO A 66 -10.31 -3.23 -6.91
N ASP A 67 -11.11 -3.91 -7.73
CA ASP A 67 -11.04 -5.37 -7.91
C ASP A 67 -9.71 -5.84 -8.55
N LYS A 68 -9.02 -4.95 -9.21
CA LYS A 68 -7.69 -5.12 -9.80
C LYS A 68 -6.94 -3.79 -9.82
N PRO A 69 -5.60 -3.79 -9.94
CA PRO A 69 -4.78 -2.57 -10.03
C PRO A 69 -4.94 -1.88 -11.39
N ASP A 70 -6.08 -1.21 -11.58
CA ASP A 70 -6.48 -0.54 -12.82
C ASP A 70 -6.75 0.95 -12.53
N PRO A 71 -5.99 1.90 -13.14
CA PRO A 71 -6.15 3.33 -12.90
C PRO A 71 -7.54 3.86 -13.26
N GLY A 72 -8.19 3.33 -14.30
CA GLY A 72 -9.53 3.73 -14.71
C GLY A 72 -10.60 3.33 -13.70
N LEU A 73 -10.53 2.10 -13.16
CA LEU A 73 -11.41 1.66 -12.08
C LEU A 73 -11.21 2.51 -10.81
N GLN A 74 -9.97 2.82 -10.46
CA GLN A 74 -9.68 3.68 -9.32
C GLN A 74 -10.27 5.08 -9.51
N LEU A 75 -10.14 5.69 -10.69
CA LEU A 75 -10.73 7.00 -10.99
C LEU A 75 -12.27 6.99 -10.92
N ASN A 76 -12.92 5.92 -11.38
CA ASN A 76 -14.37 5.77 -11.25
C ASN A 76 -14.79 5.76 -9.78
N ILE A 77 -14.08 5.02 -8.92
CA ILE A 77 -14.31 5.00 -7.47
C ILE A 77 -14.13 6.40 -6.86
N LEU A 78 -13.07 7.11 -7.22
CA LEU A 78 -12.81 8.47 -6.72
C LEU A 78 -13.93 9.45 -7.12
N ASN A 79 -14.38 9.41 -8.37
CA ASN A 79 -15.48 10.25 -8.85
C ASN A 79 -16.80 9.93 -8.14
N GLU A 80 -17.09 8.65 -7.89
CA GLU A 80 -18.27 8.24 -7.10
C GLU A 80 -18.22 8.80 -5.68
N LEU A 81 -17.05 8.76 -5.03
CA LEU A 81 -16.86 9.26 -3.67
C LEU A 81 -17.03 10.79 -3.59
N VAL A 82 -16.52 11.53 -4.57
CA VAL A 82 -16.77 12.97 -4.69
C VAL A 82 -18.27 13.25 -4.86
N ALA A 83 -18.96 12.52 -5.75
CA ALA A 83 -20.39 12.65 -5.96
C ALA A 83 -21.23 12.31 -4.70
N LYS A 84 -20.74 11.42 -3.84
CA LYS A 84 -21.33 11.09 -2.52
C LYS A 84 -21.00 12.12 -1.42
N GLY A 85 -20.31 13.20 -1.75
CA GLY A 85 -19.98 14.27 -0.82
C GLY A 85 -18.89 13.92 0.18
N ALA A 86 -17.88 13.14 -0.21
CA ALA A 86 -16.72 12.87 0.64
C ALA A 86 -16.00 14.18 0.97
N ASN A 87 -15.84 14.47 2.27
CA ASN A 87 -15.17 15.67 2.79
C ASN A 87 -13.64 15.57 2.69
N GLY A 88 -13.12 14.34 2.58
CA GLY A 88 -11.71 14.05 2.37
C GLY A 88 -11.52 12.68 1.77
N ILE A 89 -10.50 12.55 0.92
CA ILE A 89 -10.12 11.31 0.25
C ILE A 89 -8.62 11.07 0.45
N ALA A 90 -8.26 9.91 0.97
CA ALA A 90 -6.91 9.36 0.96
C ALA A 90 -6.82 8.29 -0.13
N VAL A 91 -5.85 8.38 -1.04
CA VAL A 91 -5.70 7.45 -2.16
C VAL A 91 -4.27 6.95 -2.29
N SER A 92 -4.09 5.64 -2.48
CA SER A 92 -2.83 5.05 -2.93
C SER A 92 -2.85 5.00 -4.47
N VAL A 93 -2.11 5.89 -5.12
CA VAL A 93 -2.25 6.15 -6.57
C VAL A 93 -1.60 5.02 -7.38
N ILE A 94 -2.30 4.48 -8.37
CA ILE A 94 -1.80 3.37 -9.22
C ILE A 94 -0.81 3.88 -10.27
N ASP A 95 -1.20 4.92 -11.01
CA ASP A 95 -0.42 5.51 -12.09
C ASP A 95 -0.35 7.03 -11.94
N PRO A 96 0.65 7.53 -11.19
CA PRO A 96 0.77 8.95 -10.90
C PRO A 96 0.89 9.83 -12.14
N GLU A 97 1.54 9.35 -13.21
CA GLU A 97 1.77 10.15 -14.41
C GLU A 97 0.45 10.40 -15.17
N ASN A 98 -0.32 9.34 -15.38
CA ASN A 98 -1.55 9.42 -16.16
C ASN A 98 -2.76 9.89 -15.32
N GLN A 99 -2.78 9.64 -13.99
CA GLN A 99 -3.90 10.04 -13.13
C GLN A 99 -3.79 11.48 -12.60
N THR A 100 -2.63 12.13 -12.67
CA THR A 100 -2.40 13.49 -12.11
C THR A 100 -3.43 14.53 -12.57
N PRO A 101 -3.85 14.63 -13.85
CA PRO A 101 -4.85 15.62 -14.25
C PRO A 101 -6.20 15.45 -13.55
N ASP A 102 -6.67 14.21 -13.44
CA ASP A 102 -7.92 13.89 -12.75
C ASP A 102 -7.82 14.09 -11.23
N LEU A 103 -6.71 13.72 -10.63
CA LEU A 103 -6.45 13.95 -9.22
C LEU A 103 -6.42 15.43 -8.87
N LYS A 104 -5.85 16.31 -9.73
CA LYS A 104 -5.93 17.77 -9.58
C LYS A 104 -7.38 18.26 -9.58
N ARG A 105 -8.21 17.76 -10.49
CA ARG A 105 -9.63 18.08 -10.55
C ARG A 105 -10.35 17.65 -9.26
N ILE A 106 -10.07 16.47 -8.76
CA ILE A 106 -10.62 15.93 -7.50
C ILE A 106 -10.15 16.76 -6.29
N ALA A 107 -8.87 17.13 -6.24
CA ALA A 107 -8.32 18.00 -5.19
C ALA A 107 -9.00 19.38 -5.12
N GLY A 108 -9.51 19.88 -6.24
CA GLY A 108 -10.33 21.09 -6.29
C GLY A 108 -11.74 20.93 -5.69
N GLN A 109 -12.21 19.70 -5.50
CA GLN A 109 -13.57 19.40 -5.04
C GLN A 109 -13.65 18.87 -3.61
N THR A 110 -12.57 18.26 -3.10
CA THR A 110 -12.49 17.68 -1.75
C THR A 110 -11.05 17.79 -1.20
N ASN A 111 -10.88 17.48 0.09
CA ASN A 111 -9.55 17.41 0.70
C ASN A 111 -8.86 16.12 0.21
N LEU A 112 -7.94 16.22 -0.74
CA LEU A 112 -7.21 15.09 -1.28
C LEU A 112 -5.86 14.95 -0.56
N ILE A 113 -5.56 13.75 -0.09
CA ILE A 113 -4.21 13.33 0.33
C ILE A 113 -3.84 12.03 -0.41
N THR A 114 -2.55 11.79 -0.56
CA THR A 114 -2.05 10.50 -1.01
C THR A 114 -1.52 9.68 0.17
N MET A 115 -1.61 8.37 0.08
CA MET A 115 -1.03 7.45 1.07
C MET A 115 -0.36 6.28 0.37
N ASP A 116 0.64 5.64 1.01
CA ASP A 116 1.41 4.50 0.48
C ASP A 116 2.13 4.81 -0.84
N ASN A 117 1.40 5.05 -1.93
CA ASN A 117 1.96 5.51 -3.20
C ASN A 117 1.55 6.96 -3.51
N ASP A 118 2.53 7.78 -3.80
CA ASP A 118 2.38 9.23 -3.97
C ASP A 118 2.10 9.65 -5.42
N ALA A 119 1.56 10.87 -5.55
CA ALA A 119 1.44 11.63 -6.79
C ALA A 119 1.67 13.12 -6.46
N THR A 120 2.93 13.53 -6.42
CA THR A 120 3.36 14.87 -5.93
C THR A 120 2.68 16.01 -6.65
N GLU A 121 2.43 15.87 -7.93
CA GLU A 121 1.83 16.89 -8.80
C GLU A 121 0.30 16.88 -8.83
N SER A 122 -0.35 16.03 -8.00
CA SER A 122 -1.81 15.85 -8.00
C SER A 122 -2.61 16.98 -7.32
N GLY A 123 -1.94 17.95 -6.71
CA GLY A 123 -2.60 18.96 -5.88
C GLY A 123 -3.01 18.42 -4.49
N ARG A 124 -2.48 17.28 -4.10
CA ARG A 124 -2.67 16.72 -2.77
C ARG A 124 -2.20 17.65 -1.66
N LEU A 125 -2.88 17.63 -0.52
CA LEU A 125 -2.48 18.42 0.65
C LEU A 125 -1.23 17.84 1.35
N CYS A 126 -1.19 16.51 1.50
CA CYS A 126 0.00 15.82 2.02
C CYS A 126 0.05 14.37 1.53
N TYR A 127 1.21 13.76 1.69
CA TYR A 127 1.47 12.33 1.57
C TYR A 127 1.64 11.71 2.95
N ILE A 128 1.08 10.52 3.16
CA ILE A 128 1.26 9.71 4.37
C ILE A 128 1.72 8.32 3.94
N GLY A 129 2.93 7.91 4.32
CA GLY A 129 3.45 6.62 3.89
C GLY A 129 4.89 6.38 4.33
N THR A 130 5.49 5.34 3.80
CA THR A 130 6.87 4.99 4.05
C THR A 130 7.82 5.86 3.23
N ASP A 131 8.99 6.20 3.79
CA ASP A 131 10.13 6.60 2.96
C ASP A 131 10.63 5.39 2.19
N ASN A 132 10.11 5.24 0.95
CA ASN A 132 10.35 4.06 0.13
C ASN A 132 11.80 3.94 -0.33
N TYR A 133 12.52 5.06 -0.47
CA TYR A 133 13.94 5.04 -0.81
C TYR A 133 14.77 4.48 0.34
N GLU A 134 14.57 4.99 1.56
CA GLU A 134 15.28 4.47 2.74
C GLU A 134 14.87 3.02 3.09
N ALA A 135 13.61 2.64 2.86
CA ALA A 135 13.16 1.26 2.99
C ALA A 135 13.83 0.34 1.96
N GLY A 136 14.01 0.81 0.72
CA GLY A 136 14.79 0.12 -0.31
C GLY A 136 16.25 -0.06 0.09
N LYS A 137 16.88 0.99 0.66
CA LYS A 137 18.25 0.87 1.21
C LYS A 137 18.32 -0.14 2.35
N ALA A 138 17.30 -0.21 3.21
CA ALA A 138 17.25 -1.25 4.24
C ALA A 138 17.25 -2.66 3.64
N ALA A 139 16.47 -2.90 2.57
CA ALA A 139 16.52 -4.17 1.85
C ALA A 139 17.92 -4.44 1.24
N GLY A 140 18.56 -3.42 0.69
CA GLY A 140 19.95 -3.50 0.20
C GLY A 140 20.96 -3.87 1.30
N ARG A 141 20.82 -3.30 2.52
CA ARG A 141 21.64 -3.68 3.68
C ARG A 141 21.46 -5.15 4.05
N LEU A 142 20.21 -5.64 4.04
CA LEU A 142 19.92 -7.06 4.29
C LEU A 142 20.57 -7.98 3.25
N VAL A 143 20.61 -7.57 1.98
CA VAL A 143 21.37 -8.30 0.94
C VAL A 143 22.86 -8.34 1.26
N LYS A 144 23.45 -7.21 1.66
CA LYS A 144 24.88 -7.15 2.05
C LYS A 144 25.20 -8.08 3.21
N GLU A 145 24.30 -8.20 4.17
CA GLU A 145 24.45 -9.07 5.34
C GLU A 145 24.28 -10.55 4.97
N ALA A 146 23.26 -10.86 4.13
CA ALA A 146 23.02 -12.22 3.65
C ALA A 146 24.14 -12.73 2.73
N MET A 147 24.81 -11.82 2.02
CA MET A 147 25.92 -12.12 1.08
C MET A 147 27.12 -11.17 1.30
N PRO A 148 27.86 -11.29 2.42
CA PRO A 148 28.94 -10.34 2.76
C PRO A 148 30.12 -10.37 1.79
N GLN A 149 30.28 -11.42 1.00
CA GLN A 149 31.34 -11.54 -0.02
C GLN A 149 30.89 -11.03 -1.42
N GLY A 150 29.67 -10.55 -1.55
CA GLY A 150 29.08 -10.19 -2.84
C GLY A 150 28.40 -11.40 -3.52
N GLY A 151 27.93 -11.20 -4.74
CA GLY A 151 27.23 -12.23 -5.50
C GLY A 151 26.22 -11.65 -6.49
N THR A 152 25.36 -12.51 -7.03
CA THR A 152 24.34 -12.09 -8.00
C THR A 152 23.01 -11.79 -7.31
N VAL A 153 22.42 -10.64 -7.64
CA VAL A 153 21.16 -10.15 -7.08
C VAL A 153 20.09 -10.06 -8.16
N ALA A 154 18.96 -10.71 -7.97
CA ALA A 154 17.77 -10.55 -8.79
C ALA A 154 16.70 -9.79 -7.99
N VAL A 155 16.21 -8.65 -8.50
CA VAL A 155 15.22 -7.80 -7.83
C VAL A 155 13.87 -7.95 -8.52
N PHE A 156 12.82 -8.23 -7.74
CA PHE A 156 11.45 -8.42 -8.21
C PHE A 156 10.53 -7.35 -7.63
N VAL A 157 9.63 -6.85 -8.44
CA VAL A 157 8.62 -5.88 -8.03
C VAL A 157 7.37 -6.04 -8.92
N GLY A 158 6.19 -5.75 -8.40
CA GLY A 158 4.95 -5.95 -9.16
C GLY A 158 4.88 -5.13 -10.43
N GLN A 159 5.02 -3.82 -10.29
CA GLN A 159 5.03 -2.85 -11.39
C GLN A 159 6.10 -1.80 -11.12
N ILE A 160 6.62 -1.15 -12.16
CA ILE A 160 7.62 -0.09 -12.02
C ILE A 160 7.02 1.32 -12.14
N THR A 161 5.77 1.44 -12.59
CA THR A 161 5.05 2.71 -12.74
C THR A 161 4.83 3.45 -11.42
N PRO A 162 4.44 2.78 -10.30
CA PRO A 162 4.28 3.42 -9.00
C PRO A 162 5.59 4.02 -8.48
N ILE A 163 5.51 5.21 -7.86
CA ILE A 163 6.68 5.90 -7.32
C ILE A 163 7.37 5.08 -6.23
N ASN A 164 6.59 4.45 -5.35
CA ASN A 164 7.12 3.61 -4.28
C ASN A 164 7.98 2.46 -4.82
N ALA A 165 7.57 1.81 -5.90
CA ALA A 165 8.32 0.74 -6.54
C ALA A 165 9.68 1.23 -7.07
N ARG A 166 9.70 2.35 -7.81
CA ARG A 166 10.93 2.95 -8.32
C ARG A 166 11.89 3.33 -7.20
N LEU A 167 11.38 3.95 -6.14
CA LEU A 167 12.20 4.36 -5.00
C LEU A 167 12.78 3.16 -4.24
N ARG A 168 12.01 2.09 -4.03
CA ARG A 168 12.51 0.86 -3.40
C ARG A 168 13.63 0.23 -4.23
N VAL A 169 13.43 0.08 -5.54
CA VAL A 169 14.45 -0.46 -6.47
C VAL A 169 15.71 0.38 -6.44
N GLN A 170 15.57 1.72 -6.59
CA GLN A 170 16.72 2.63 -6.56
C GLN A 170 17.45 2.58 -5.21
N GLY A 171 16.71 2.54 -4.10
CA GLY A 171 17.29 2.39 -2.76
C GLY A 171 18.14 1.11 -2.62
N VAL A 172 17.66 -0.03 -3.13
CA VAL A 172 18.43 -1.28 -3.17
C VAL A 172 19.71 -1.11 -3.99
N PHE A 173 19.61 -0.53 -5.19
CA PHE A 173 20.75 -0.36 -6.10
C PHE A 173 21.80 0.56 -5.49
N ASP A 174 21.39 1.71 -4.96
CA ASP A 174 22.28 2.70 -4.35
C ASP A 174 23.01 2.13 -3.12
N GLU A 175 22.27 1.40 -2.30
CA GLU A 175 22.86 0.74 -1.13
C GLU A 175 23.91 -0.31 -1.54
N LEU A 176 23.63 -1.16 -2.54
CA LEU A 176 24.57 -2.17 -3.01
C LEU A 176 25.82 -1.54 -3.63
N ALA A 177 25.65 -0.46 -4.38
CA ALA A 177 26.73 0.28 -5.02
C ALA A 177 27.55 1.16 -4.05
N GLY A 178 26.92 1.59 -2.93
CA GLY A 178 27.49 2.59 -2.04
C GLY A 178 27.51 4.02 -2.60
N GLN A 179 26.68 4.33 -3.61
CA GLN A 179 26.55 5.62 -4.25
C GLN A 179 25.13 5.87 -4.75
N LYS A 180 24.72 7.14 -4.88
CA LYS A 180 23.40 7.52 -5.41
C LYS A 180 23.31 7.32 -6.91
N ASP A 181 22.06 7.15 -7.37
CA ASP A 181 21.68 7.00 -8.77
C ASP A 181 22.41 5.87 -9.50
N ALA A 182 22.73 4.81 -8.74
CA ALA A 182 23.45 3.66 -9.25
C ALA A 182 22.63 2.91 -10.32
N LYS A 183 23.31 2.51 -11.40
CA LYS A 183 22.73 1.81 -12.55
C LYS A 183 23.73 0.81 -13.09
N GLY A 184 23.22 -0.09 -13.92
CA GLY A 184 24.05 -1.04 -14.68
C GLY A 184 24.25 -2.37 -13.96
N PRO A 185 24.97 -3.29 -14.61
CA PRO A 185 25.03 -4.68 -14.15
C PRO A 185 25.84 -4.86 -12.87
N THR A 186 26.74 -3.93 -12.53
CA THR A 186 27.65 -4.07 -11.37
C THR A 186 27.42 -2.96 -10.36
N LEU A 187 27.11 -3.35 -9.12
CA LEU A 187 26.85 -2.48 -7.98
C LEU A 187 27.84 -2.84 -6.86
N GLY A 188 29.02 -2.21 -6.86
CA GLY A 188 30.11 -2.57 -5.96
C GLY A 188 30.58 -4.01 -6.19
N LYS A 189 30.42 -4.88 -5.19
CA LYS A 189 30.76 -6.32 -5.30
C LYS A 189 29.56 -7.22 -5.68
N TYR A 190 28.45 -6.62 -6.07
CA TYR A 190 27.23 -7.31 -6.49
C TYR A 190 27.01 -7.14 -7.99
N THR A 191 26.53 -8.21 -8.63
CA THR A 191 26.13 -8.18 -10.05
C THR A 191 24.61 -8.32 -10.10
N LEU A 192 23.93 -7.42 -10.81
CA LEU A 192 22.51 -7.59 -11.06
C LEU A 192 22.26 -8.68 -12.10
N PHE A 193 21.28 -9.56 -11.82
CA PHE A 193 20.83 -10.55 -12.79
C PHE A 193 20.24 -9.91 -14.04
N LYS A 194 19.51 -8.80 -13.86
CA LYS A 194 19.09 -7.85 -14.91
C LYS A 194 19.44 -6.44 -14.47
N ASN A 195 19.73 -5.54 -15.41
CA ASN A 195 20.03 -4.13 -15.13
C ASN A 195 18.84 -3.34 -14.54
N GLU A 196 17.70 -4.00 -14.42
CA GLU A 196 16.43 -3.46 -13.95
C GLU A 196 15.72 -4.50 -13.06
N ALA A 197 14.71 -4.08 -12.32
CA ALA A 197 13.85 -4.99 -11.60
C ALA A 197 12.97 -5.81 -12.53
N ILE A 198 12.73 -7.07 -12.16
CA ILE A 198 11.83 -7.99 -12.86
C ILE A 198 10.40 -7.69 -12.42
N THR A 199 9.54 -7.32 -13.37
CA THR A 199 8.15 -7.00 -13.12
C THR A 199 7.22 -8.16 -13.48
N ASP A 200 6.06 -8.21 -12.83
CA ASP A 200 5.07 -9.28 -12.97
C ASP A 200 3.63 -8.76 -13.15
N ASN A 201 3.47 -7.46 -13.40
CA ASN A 201 2.19 -6.78 -13.56
C ASN A 201 1.22 -6.95 -12.37
N GLY A 202 1.75 -7.12 -11.16
CA GLY A 202 0.96 -7.35 -9.96
C GLY A 202 0.40 -8.76 -9.84
N GLN A 203 0.96 -9.75 -10.56
CA GLN A 203 0.45 -11.11 -10.62
C GLN A 203 1.42 -12.12 -9.99
N ARG A 204 1.04 -12.69 -8.86
CA ARG A 204 1.83 -13.69 -8.10
C ARG A 204 2.29 -14.87 -8.97
N ALA A 205 1.44 -15.37 -9.88
CA ALA A 205 1.79 -16.49 -10.76
C ALA A 205 2.94 -16.12 -11.71
N ILE A 206 2.88 -14.92 -12.30
CA ILE A 206 3.95 -14.43 -13.18
C ILE A 206 5.25 -14.21 -12.38
N CYS A 207 5.17 -13.72 -11.15
CA CYS A 207 6.33 -13.60 -10.26
C CYS A 207 6.99 -14.96 -10.02
N LEU A 208 6.18 -15.99 -9.72
CA LEU A 208 6.66 -17.36 -9.52
C LEU A 208 7.39 -17.90 -10.77
N ASP A 209 6.82 -17.70 -11.95
CA ASP A 209 7.41 -18.18 -13.20
C ASP A 209 8.69 -17.39 -13.56
N ASN A 210 8.68 -16.07 -13.39
CA ASN A 210 9.89 -15.24 -13.53
C ASN A 210 11.01 -15.67 -12.58
N ALA A 211 10.68 -16.06 -11.34
CA ALA A 211 11.66 -16.54 -10.38
C ALA A 211 12.22 -17.92 -10.80
N LYS A 212 11.40 -18.85 -11.32
CA LYS A 212 11.86 -20.13 -11.88
C LYS A 212 12.81 -19.93 -13.07
N ASP A 213 12.48 -18.99 -13.96
CA ASP A 213 13.30 -18.65 -15.12
C ASP A 213 14.63 -18.03 -14.70
N ALA A 214 14.62 -17.13 -13.70
CA ALA A 214 15.85 -16.56 -13.16
C ALA A 214 16.74 -17.66 -12.55
N LEU A 215 16.16 -18.58 -11.76
CA LEU A 215 16.89 -19.70 -11.15
C LEU A 215 17.49 -20.63 -12.22
N ALA A 216 16.77 -20.90 -13.32
CA ALA A 216 17.30 -21.71 -14.40
C ALA A 216 18.51 -21.05 -15.08
N LYS A 217 18.48 -19.74 -15.29
CA LYS A 217 19.59 -18.97 -15.88
C LYS A 217 20.77 -18.79 -14.91
N LEU A 218 20.52 -18.82 -13.61
CA LEU A 218 21.53 -18.71 -12.54
C LEU A 218 22.04 -20.08 -12.07
N ALA A 219 21.68 -21.16 -12.76
CA ALA A 219 22.15 -22.50 -12.40
C ALA A 219 23.68 -22.55 -12.35
N GLY A 220 24.23 -23.02 -11.22
CA GLY A 220 25.68 -23.06 -10.98
C GLY A 220 26.32 -21.73 -10.57
N THR A 221 25.58 -20.63 -10.54
CA THR A 221 26.08 -19.34 -10.04
C THR A 221 26.14 -19.37 -8.52
N PRO A 222 27.32 -19.12 -7.91
CA PRO A 222 27.42 -19.04 -6.46
C PRO A 222 26.84 -17.75 -5.91
N ASN A 223 26.44 -17.77 -4.62
CA ASN A 223 26.00 -16.58 -3.90
C ASN A 223 24.89 -15.80 -4.63
N VAL A 224 23.71 -16.39 -4.73
CA VAL A 224 22.53 -15.75 -5.32
C VAL A 224 21.62 -15.24 -4.22
N CYS A 225 21.14 -13.99 -4.36
CA CYS A 225 20.05 -13.42 -3.57
C CYS A 225 18.92 -12.95 -4.47
N MET A 226 17.70 -13.30 -4.11
CA MET A 226 16.48 -12.79 -4.72
C MET A 226 15.78 -11.83 -3.77
N VAL A 227 15.48 -10.63 -4.24
CA VAL A 227 14.85 -9.56 -3.45
C VAL A 227 13.44 -9.35 -3.97
N GLY A 228 12.44 -9.56 -3.13
CA GLY A 228 11.04 -9.28 -3.47
C GLY A 228 10.55 -8.01 -2.79
N LEU A 229 10.15 -6.99 -3.54
CA LEU A 229 9.85 -5.65 -3.04
C LEU A 229 8.35 -5.34 -2.86
N TRP A 230 7.47 -6.31 -3.14
CA TRP A 230 6.05 -6.29 -2.82
C TRP A 230 5.67 -7.52 -2.00
N ALA A 231 4.60 -7.43 -1.20
CA ALA A 231 4.21 -8.44 -0.22
C ALA A 231 4.16 -9.89 -0.75
N TYR A 232 3.65 -10.10 -1.95
CA TYR A 232 3.52 -11.44 -2.56
C TYR A 232 4.79 -11.94 -3.27
N ASN A 233 5.78 -11.06 -3.55
CA ASN A 233 7.01 -11.50 -4.23
C ASN A 233 7.83 -12.50 -3.40
N PRO A 234 8.13 -12.28 -2.09
CA PRO A 234 8.95 -13.22 -1.32
C PRO A 234 8.38 -14.63 -1.27
N PRO A 235 7.07 -14.87 -0.99
CA PRO A 235 6.54 -16.22 -0.98
C PRO A 235 6.47 -16.84 -2.39
N ALA A 236 6.29 -16.06 -3.46
CA ALA A 236 6.36 -16.56 -4.83
C ALA A 236 7.80 -17.01 -5.18
N ILE A 237 8.80 -16.20 -4.83
CA ILE A 237 10.23 -16.52 -4.98
C ILE A 237 10.58 -17.79 -4.20
N LEU A 238 10.15 -17.89 -2.95
CA LEU A 238 10.39 -19.08 -2.12
C LEU A 238 9.77 -20.34 -2.75
N GLY A 239 8.56 -20.22 -3.30
CA GLY A 239 7.92 -21.31 -4.05
C GLY A 239 8.77 -21.79 -5.23
N ALA A 240 9.35 -20.87 -6.00
CA ALA A 240 10.29 -21.20 -7.08
C ALA A 240 11.57 -21.89 -6.57
N VAL A 241 12.16 -21.34 -5.51
CA VAL A 241 13.38 -21.88 -4.88
C VAL A 241 13.14 -23.32 -4.37
N LYS A 242 12.02 -23.57 -3.69
CA LYS A 242 11.63 -24.91 -3.22
C LYS A 242 11.39 -25.88 -4.37
N SER A 243 10.75 -25.46 -5.45
CA SER A 243 10.48 -26.30 -6.63
C SER A 243 11.75 -26.75 -7.38
N LYS A 244 12.90 -26.17 -7.07
CA LYS A 244 14.22 -26.48 -7.65
C LYS A 244 15.20 -27.07 -6.66
N ASP A 245 14.77 -27.43 -5.45
CA ASP A 245 15.61 -27.96 -4.36
C ASP A 245 16.80 -27.03 -4.00
N LEU A 246 16.57 -25.71 -4.07
CA LEU A 246 17.55 -24.67 -3.79
C LEU A 246 17.34 -23.96 -2.44
N ALA A 247 16.46 -24.47 -1.59
CA ALA A 247 16.22 -23.95 -0.24
C ALA A 247 17.55 -23.93 0.55
N GLY A 248 17.85 -22.78 1.19
CA GLY A 248 19.11 -22.53 1.90
C GLY A 248 20.31 -22.16 1.02
N LYS A 249 20.29 -22.48 -0.29
CA LYS A 249 21.36 -22.13 -1.26
C LYS A 249 21.15 -20.73 -1.85
N VAL A 250 19.91 -20.37 -2.12
CA VAL A 250 19.51 -19.03 -2.60
C VAL A 250 19.00 -18.23 -1.41
N LYS A 251 19.57 -17.03 -1.20
CA LYS A 251 19.10 -16.12 -0.16
C LYS A 251 17.87 -15.37 -0.66
N ILE A 252 16.95 -15.06 0.26
CA ILE A 252 15.75 -14.29 -0.06
C ILE A 252 15.63 -13.14 0.94
N VAL A 253 15.46 -11.92 0.43
CA VAL A 253 15.11 -10.72 1.20
C VAL A 253 13.73 -10.26 0.75
N GLY A 254 12.87 -10.00 1.72
CA GLY A 254 11.47 -9.67 1.48
C GLY A 254 11.10 -8.21 1.73
N PHE A 255 9.84 -7.92 1.39
CA PHE A 255 9.15 -6.69 1.71
C PHE A 255 7.73 -7.02 2.17
N ASP A 256 7.21 -6.23 3.10
CA ASP A 256 5.91 -6.38 3.75
C ASP A 256 5.75 -7.66 4.63
N GLU A 257 4.54 -7.81 5.21
CA GLU A 257 4.23 -8.77 6.28
C GLU A 257 3.32 -9.93 5.83
N ASP A 258 3.43 -10.38 4.58
CA ASP A 258 2.70 -11.58 4.13
C ASP A 258 2.93 -12.75 5.10
N SER A 259 1.87 -13.46 5.48
CA SER A 259 1.90 -14.51 6.51
C SER A 259 2.85 -15.67 6.15
N ALA A 260 2.95 -16.01 4.86
CA ALA A 260 3.89 -17.02 4.39
C ALA A 260 5.34 -16.51 4.47
N THR A 261 5.60 -15.22 4.21
CA THR A 261 6.90 -14.58 4.40
C THR A 261 7.34 -14.65 5.87
N LEU A 262 6.46 -14.25 6.79
CA LEU A 262 6.77 -14.32 8.24
C LEU A 262 7.02 -15.76 8.71
N SER A 263 6.25 -16.73 8.20
CA SER A 263 6.47 -18.15 8.51
C SER A 263 7.81 -18.68 7.98
N ALA A 264 8.19 -18.23 6.79
CA ALA A 264 9.47 -18.61 6.18
C ALA A 264 10.68 -17.96 6.85
N ILE A 265 10.54 -16.74 7.42
CA ILE A 265 11.56 -16.11 8.25
C ILE A 265 11.77 -16.93 9.52
N ASP A 266 10.71 -17.34 10.18
CA ASP A 266 10.75 -18.18 11.39
C ASP A 266 11.44 -19.51 11.12
N ALA A 267 11.14 -20.13 9.98
CA ALA A 267 11.79 -21.35 9.50
C ALA A 267 13.25 -21.14 9.04
N GLY A 268 13.72 -19.90 8.85
CA GLY A 268 15.04 -19.56 8.31
C GLY A 268 15.18 -19.74 6.80
N GLU A 269 14.08 -19.84 6.06
CA GLU A 269 14.03 -19.97 4.60
C GLU A 269 14.07 -18.62 3.86
N ILE A 270 13.59 -17.55 4.51
CA ILE A 270 13.76 -16.15 4.12
C ILE A 270 14.64 -15.47 5.15
N TYR A 271 15.60 -14.68 4.72
CA TYR A 271 16.59 -14.04 5.60
C TYR A 271 15.92 -12.99 6.51
N ALA A 272 15.18 -12.06 5.90
CA ALA A 272 14.50 -10.97 6.58
C ALA A 272 13.48 -10.31 5.64
N THR A 273 12.62 -9.45 6.21
CA THR A 273 11.73 -8.60 5.43
C THR A 273 11.72 -7.16 5.98
N VAL A 274 11.53 -6.18 5.10
CA VAL A 274 11.25 -4.79 5.45
C VAL A 274 9.74 -4.61 5.45
N VAL A 275 9.15 -4.23 6.57
CA VAL A 275 7.70 -4.03 6.68
C VAL A 275 7.36 -2.56 6.82
N GLN A 276 6.28 -2.18 6.22
CA GLN A 276 5.64 -0.87 6.36
C GLN A 276 4.71 -0.87 7.59
N ASP A 277 3.95 0.19 7.77
CA ASP A 277 2.92 0.25 8.80
C ASP A 277 1.56 0.64 8.19
N PRO A 278 0.91 -0.30 7.50
CA PRO A 278 -0.37 -0.04 6.84
C PRO A 278 -1.48 0.35 7.83
N TYR A 279 -1.43 -0.10 9.09
CA TYR A 279 -2.37 0.37 10.12
C TYR A 279 -2.29 1.88 10.28
N ASN A 280 -1.08 2.41 10.46
CA ASN A 280 -0.89 3.85 10.59
C ASN A 280 -1.11 4.61 9.29
N PHE A 281 -0.99 3.99 8.12
CA PHE A 281 -1.42 4.62 6.86
C PHE A 281 -2.92 4.94 6.91
N GLY A 282 -3.74 3.95 7.26
CA GLY A 282 -5.19 4.14 7.39
C GLY A 282 -5.56 5.08 8.53
N TYR A 283 -5.01 4.82 9.73
CA TYR A 283 -5.32 5.60 10.92
C TYR A 283 -4.99 7.09 10.74
N LYS A 284 -3.74 7.40 10.35
CA LYS A 284 -3.28 8.79 10.17
C LYS A 284 -3.97 9.49 9.00
N SER A 285 -4.29 8.79 7.93
CA SER A 285 -5.04 9.35 6.80
C SER A 285 -6.43 9.82 7.22
N VAL A 286 -7.17 8.98 7.96
CA VAL A 286 -8.50 9.36 8.46
C VAL A 286 -8.41 10.44 9.53
N GLU A 287 -7.45 10.34 10.47
CA GLU A 287 -7.23 11.33 11.53
C GLU A 287 -7.04 12.73 10.94
N VAL A 288 -6.07 12.92 10.04
CA VAL A 288 -5.76 14.25 9.50
C VAL A 288 -6.87 14.80 8.60
N LEU A 289 -7.54 13.95 7.83
CA LEU A 289 -8.67 14.38 7.00
C LEU A 289 -9.90 14.75 7.84
N ALA A 290 -10.17 14.02 8.91
CA ALA A 290 -11.25 14.33 9.84
C ALA A 290 -11.00 15.65 10.56
N GLU A 291 -9.77 15.91 11.00
CA GLU A 291 -9.38 17.19 11.63
C GLU A 291 -9.50 18.35 10.65
N ALA A 292 -9.01 18.22 9.43
CA ALA A 292 -9.12 19.24 8.40
C ALA A 292 -10.58 19.52 8.01
N ALA A 293 -11.42 18.48 7.92
CA ALA A 293 -12.84 18.64 7.61
C ALA A 293 -13.63 19.33 8.74
N LYS A 294 -13.24 19.10 10.01
CA LYS A 294 -13.88 19.73 11.19
C LYS A 294 -13.46 21.19 11.38
N SER A 295 -12.17 21.46 11.24
CA SER A 295 -11.61 22.80 11.47
C SER A 295 -11.74 23.75 10.27
N GLY A 296 -11.88 23.18 9.05
CA GLY A 296 -11.73 23.93 7.80
C GLY A 296 -10.27 24.32 7.46
N ASP A 297 -9.33 23.99 8.32
CA ASP A 297 -7.90 24.33 8.16
C ASP A 297 -7.15 23.29 7.31
N LYS A 298 -7.06 23.58 6.02
CA LYS A 298 -6.26 22.80 5.08
C LYS A 298 -4.76 23.13 5.16
N ALA A 299 -4.41 24.31 5.67
CA ALA A 299 -3.03 24.77 5.71
C ALA A 299 -2.17 23.91 6.63
N ALA A 300 -2.72 23.40 7.73
CA ALA A 300 -2.03 22.47 8.63
C ALA A 300 -1.57 21.17 7.93
N LEU A 301 -2.28 20.71 6.91
CA LEU A 301 -1.87 19.56 6.08
C LEU A 301 -0.79 19.98 5.07
N ALA A 302 -0.99 21.10 4.37
CA ALA A 302 -0.08 21.58 3.33
C ALA A 302 1.29 22.00 3.88
N ASN A 303 1.36 22.50 5.13
CA ASN A 303 2.61 22.91 5.79
C ASN A 303 3.53 21.71 6.12
N ASN A 304 3.01 20.48 6.19
CA ASN A 304 3.79 19.26 6.31
C ASN A 304 3.41 18.28 5.19
N PRO A 305 3.91 18.53 3.96
CA PRO A 305 3.43 17.84 2.77
C PRO A 305 3.89 16.38 2.65
N VAL A 306 4.83 15.94 3.52
CA VAL A 306 5.31 14.55 3.59
C VAL A 306 5.35 14.11 5.04
N ARG A 307 4.59 13.09 5.38
CA ARG A 307 4.46 12.49 6.71
C ARG A 307 4.92 11.05 6.67
N ASN A 308 6.22 10.85 6.85
CA ASN A 308 6.80 9.51 6.83
C ASN A 308 6.36 8.71 8.05
N ILE A 309 5.83 7.51 7.78
CA ILE A 309 5.58 6.46 8.75
C ILE A 309 6.79 5.52 8.74
N PRO A 310 7.46 5.32 9.88
CA PRO A 310 8.68 4.50 9.92
C PRO A 310 8.42 3.07 9.45
N TYR A 311 9.32 2.56 8.60
CA TYR A 311 9.40 1.13 8.29
C TYR A 311 10.11 0.38 9.42
N ARG A 312 9.96 -0.94 9.48
CA ARG A 312 10.64 -1.83 10.42
C ARG A 312 11.29 -2.97 9.66
N VAL A 313 12.34 -3.53 10.23
CA VAL A 313 12.99 -4.74 9.70
C VAL A 313 12.64 -5.91 10.60
N ILE A 314 12.16 -7.00 10.01
CA ILE A 314 11.75 -8.22 10.71
C ILE A 314 12.72 -9.33 10.33
N MET A 315 13.27 -9.96 11.35
CA MET A 315 14.23 -11.06 11.26
C MET A 315 13.76 -12.25 12.11
N LYS A 316 14.44 -13.39 11.99
CA LYS A 316 14.18 -14.55 12.85
C LYS A 316 14.34 -14.17 14.33
N GLU A 317 15.42 -13.49 14.67
CA GLU A 317 15.73 -12.99 16.00
C GLU A 317 15.93 -11.47 15.98
N ALA A 318 15.65 -10.81 17.11
CA ALA A 318 15.88 -9.38 17.24
C ALA A 318 17.38 -9.05 17.11
N ALA A 319 17.68 -7.93 16.46
CA ALA A 319 19.05 -7.47 16.24
C ALA A 319 19.11 -5.94 16.18
N LYS A 320 20.32 -5.39 16.09
CA LYS A 320 20.54 -3.99 15.69
C LYS A 320 20.99 -3.94 14.23
N ASP A 321 20.52 -2.93 13.51
CA ASP A 321 21.06 -2.63 12.18
C ASP A 321 22.53 -2.16 12.34
N PRO A 322 23.50 -2.86 11.76
CA PRO A 322 24.91 -2.53 11.98
C PRO A 322 25.32 -1.17 11.36
N ALA A 323 24.58 -0.68 10.39
CA ALA A 323 24.87 0.60 9.72
C ALA A 323 24.18 1.79 10.38
N THR A 324 22.98 1.61 10.97
CA THR A 324 22.15 2.70 11.49
C THR A 324 21.93 2.64 13.00
N GLY A 325 22.17 1.49 13.63
CA GLY A 325 21.85 1.22 15.02
C GLY A 325 20.36 1.01 15.30
N ALA A 326 19.49 1.09 14.29
CA ALA A 326 18.05 0.92 14.44
C ALA A 326 17.68 -0.48 14.92
N ASP A 327 16.61 -0.58 15.70
CA ASP A 327 16.10 -1.86 16.17
C ASP A 327 15.47 -2.68 15.03
N ARG A 328 15.78 -3.97 15.01
CA ARG A 328 15.17 -4.99 14.17
C ARG A 328 14.40 -5.95 15.05
N LEU A 329 13.18 -6.26 14.67
CA LEU A 329 12.29 -7.05 15.49
C LEU A 329 12.38 -8.54 15.18
N ALA A 330 12.27 -9.36 16.23
CA ALA A 330 12.04 -10.80 16.04
C ALA A 330 10.65 -11.05 15.43
N VAL A 331 10.57 -11.99 14.49
CA VAL A 331 9.31 -12.33 13.80
C VAL A 331 8.21 -12.78 14.75
N GLY A 332 8.55 -13.49 15.83
CA GLY A 332 7.58 -13.91 16.86
C GLY A 332 6.94 -12.73 17.59
N SER A 333 7.76 -11.74 18.00
CA SER A 333 7.29 -10.51 18.64
C SER A 333 6.41 -9.69 17.72
N PHE A 334 6.84 -9.55 16.45
CA PHE A 334 6.06 -8.82 15.44
C PHE A 334 4.71 -9.47 15.14
N ARG A 335 4.64 -10.80 15.04
CA ARG A 335 3.37 -11.53 14.86
C ARG A 335 2.43 -11.32 16.04
N THR A 336 2.95 -11.35 17.27
CA THR A 336 2.14 -11.10 18.46
C THR A 336 1.54 -9.70 18.44
N GLU A 337 2.35 -8.69 18.09
CA GLU A 337 1.89 -7.30 17.92
C GLU A 337 0.81 -7.21 16.85
N LEU A 338 1.05 -7.80 15.65
CA LEU A 338 0.12 -7.78 14.53
C LEU A 338 -1.22 -8.46 14.88
N ASN A 339 -1.18 -9.63 15.52
CA ASN A 339 -2.38 -10.34 15.97
C ASN A 339 -3.19 -9.52 16.97
N ARG A 340 -2.53 -8.93 17.98
CA ARG A 340 -3.19 -8.03 18.94
C ARG A 340 -3.87 -6.84 18.23
N LEU A 341 -3.19 -6.25 17.26
CA LEU A 341 -3.69 -5.11 16.51
C LEU A 341 -4.91 -5.47 15.65
N MET A 342 -4.93 -6.69 15.13
CA MET A 342 -6.04 -7.23 14.32
C MET A 342 -7.16 -7.86 15.16
N GLY A 343 -7.03 -7.90 16.50
CA GLY A 343 -8.02 -8.51 17.38
C GLY A 343 -8.08 -10.04 17.30
N LYS A 344 -6.94 -10.68 17.02
CA LYS A 344 -6.79 -12.14 16.92
C LYS A 344 -6.06 -12.71 18.13
#